data_766ab26e9bab06b18cce8cd042436149
#
_entry.id   766ab26e9bab06b18cce8cd042436149
#
_cell.length_a   1.000
_cell.length_b   1.000
_cell.length_c   1.000
_cell.angle_alpha   90.00
_cell.angle_beta   90.00
_cell.angle_gamma   90.00
#
_symmetry.space_group_name_H-M   'P 1'
#
loop_
_entity.id
_entity.type
_entity.pdbx_description
1 polymer ?
#
loop_
_entity_poly.entity_id
_entity_poly.type
_entity_poly.pdbx_seq_one_letter_code
_entity_poly.pdbx_strand_id
1 'polypeptide(L)'
;MACALTDEISQRLGVQHFALEPARSATLCAALLAAGRYGALVAWRGREPLGFAGFSESVALYAEGAFATIQEFYVHPDWRSRGIGAALIAAATRLAQERGWTRLELCTPPLPQFQRSLDFYAREGFEVTGGRKMKWVPGS
;
A
#
# COMPACT_ATOMS: atom_id res chain seq x y z
N MET A 1 11.64 -1.59 -2.95
CA MET A 1 10.80 -0.46 -2.46
C MET A 1 10.08 -0.75 -1.13
N ALA A 2 9.54 -1.96 -0.94
CA ALA A 2 8.84 -2.28 0.31
C ALA A 2 9.75 -2.16 1.54
N CYS A 3 10.99 -2.62 1.46
CA CYS A 3 11.96 -2.48 2.56
C CYS A 3 12.26 -1.00 2.85
N ALA A 4 12.40 -0.18 1.82
CA ALA A 4 12.62 1.26 2.00
C ALA A 4 11.41 1.94 2.67
N LEU A 5 10.20 1.52 2.33
CA LEU A 5 8.98 2.03 2.96
C LEU A 5 8.93 1.71 4.45
N THR A 6 9.17 0.46 4.82
CA THR A 6 9.11 0.05 6.23
C THR A 6 10.24 0.69 7.04
N ASP A 7 11.42 0.85 6.46
CA ASP A 7 12.53 1.56 7.11
C ASP A 7 12.18 3.02 7.35
N GLU A 8 11.55 3.70 6.39
CA GLU A 8 11.14 5.10 6.55
C GLU A 8 10.09 5.25 7.65
N ILE A 9 9.09 4.37 7.68
CA ILE A 9 8.07 4.39 8.73
C ILE A 9 8.71 4.21 10.10
N SER A 10 9.60 3.24 10.24
CA SER A 10 10.31 2.97 11.49
C SER A 10 11.13 4.17 11.94
N GLN A 11 11.85 4.82 11.03
CA GLN A 11 12.64 6.01 11.32
C GLN A 11 11.79 7.17 11.82
N ARG A 12 10.68 7.45 11.14
CA ARG A 12 9.79 8.56 11.50
C ARG A 12 9.13 8.37 12.87
N LEU A 13 8.80 7.13 13.22
CA LEU A 13 8.15 6.82 14.50
C LEU A 13 9.15 6.61 15.63
N GLY A 14 10.43 6.49 15.31
CA GLY A 14 11.49 6.27 16.29
C GLY A 14 11.50 4.86 16.87
N VAL A 15 10.75 3.93 16.29
CA VAL A 15 10.69 2.53 16.68
C VAL A 15 10.65 1.65 15.43
N GLN A 16 11.13 0.42 15.56
CA GLN A 16 11.09 -0.53 14.45
C GLN A 16 9.78 -1.33 14.50
N HIS A 17 8.83 -0.99 13.62
CA HIS A 17 7.55 -1.69 13.51
C HIS A 17 7.65 -2.94 12.63
N PHE A 18 8.57 -2.94 11.67
CA PHE A 18 8.69 -4.01 10.68
C PHE A 18 10.16 -4.35 10.51
N ALA A 19 10.44 -5.63 10.28
CA ALA A 19 11.76 -6.12 9.96
C ALA A 19 11.66 -6.91 8.66
N LEU A 20 12.06 -6.28 7.54
CA LEU A 20 12.07 -6.93 6.23
C LEU A 20 13.50 -7.22 5.81
N GLU A 21 13.72 -8.45 5.37
CA GLU A 21 14.98 -8.86 4.80
C GLU A 21 14.78 -8.93 3.28
N PRO A 22 15.59 -8.18 2.46
CA PRO A 22 15.33 -8.00 1.03
C PRO A 22 15.19 -9.29 0.22
N ALA A 23 16.07 -10.26 0.44
CA ALA A 23 16.02 -11.51 -0.33
C ALA A 23 14.77 -12.32 -0.02
N ARG A 24 14.36 -12.40 1.26
CA ARG A 24 13.15 -13.09 1.68
C ARG A 24 11.90 -12.40 1.14
N SER A 25 11.87 -11.07 1.20
CA SER A 25 10.76 -10.28 0.68
C SER A 25 10.61 -10.45 -0.83
N ALA A 26 11.71 -10.49 -1.58
CA ALA A 26 11.67 -10.71 -3.02
C ALA A 26 11.13 -12.11 -3.36
N THR A 27 11.59 -13.14 -2.66
CA THR A 27 11.11 -14.51 -2.86
C THR A 27 9.62 -14.63 -2.55
N LEU A 28 9.19 -14.06 -1.43
CA LEU A 28 7.79 -14.07 -1.02
C LEU A 28 6.92 -13.31 -2.03
N CYS A 29 7.35 -12.14 -2.45
CA CYS A 29 6.63 -11.33 -3.43
C CYS A 29 6.42 -12.10 -4.73
N ALA A 30 7.47 -12.73 -5.25
CA ALA A 30 7.37 -13.54 -6.47
C ALA A 30 6.38 -14.69 -6.31
N ALA A 31 6.40 -15.38 -5.17
CA ALA A 31 5.47 -16.48 -4.90
C ALA A 31 4.02 -15.99 -4.82
N LEU A 32 3.78 -14.88 -4.15
CA LEU A 32 2.43 -14.32 -4.01
C LEU A 32 1.89 -13.80 -5.33
N LEU A 33 2.72 -13.17 -6.15
CA LEU A 33 2.34 -12.73 -7.49
C LEU A 33 1.97 -13.93 -8.37
N ALA A 34 2.80 -14.99 -8.35
CA ALA A 34 2.55 -16.20 -9.12
C ALA A 34 1.26 -16.89 -8.69
N ALA A 35 0.94 -16.87 -7.40
CA ALA A 35 -0.28 -17.44 -6.84
C ALA A 35 -1.51 -16.57 -7.04
N GLY A 36 -1.38 -15.37 -7.60
CA GLY A 36 -2.48 -14.44 -7.77
C GLY A 36 -3.00 -13.83 -6.46
N ARG A 37 -2.21 -13.89 -5.39
CA ARG A 37 -2.62 -13.40 -4.06
C ARG A 37 -2.13 -12.00 -3.75
N TYR A 38 -1.27 -11.47 -4.57
CA TYR A 38 -0.71 -10.13 -4.44
C TYR A 38 -0.58 -9.54 -5.83
N GLY A 39 -0.83 -8.25 -5.96
CA GLY A 39 -0.62 -7.50 -7.17
C GLY A 39 0.13 -6.23 -6.88
N ALA A 40 0.74 -5.65 -7.90
CA ALA A 40 1.44 -4.39 -7.75
C ALA A 40 1.30 -3.54 -9.00
N LEU A 41 1.12 -2.25 -8.78
CA LEU A 41 1.22 -1.22 -9.80
C LEU A 41 2.54 -0.51 -9.57
N VAL A 42 3.35 -0.38 -10.61
CA VAL A 42 4.67 0.23 -10.50
C VAL A 42 4.77 1.39 -11.48
N ALA A 43 5.21 2.54 -10.96
CA ALA A 43 5.50 3.70 -11.80
C ALA A 43 6.95 3.63 -12.26
N TRP A 44 7.17 3.73 -13.56
CA TRP A 44 8.48 3.59 -14.17
C TRP A 44 8.90 4.87 -14.89
N ARG A 45 10.20 5.14 -14.84
CA ARG A 45 10.86 6.07 -15.76
C ARG A 45 11.90 5.25 -16.54
N GLY A 46 11.56 4.88 -17.77
CA GLY A 46 12.39 3.92 -18.49
C GLY A 46 12.43 2.58 -17.74
N ARG A 47 13.59 2.19 -17.25
CA ARG A 47 13.78 0.96 -16.45
C ARG A 47 13.91 1.23 -14.96
N GLU A 48 13.78 2.49 -14.55
CA GLU A 48 13.90 2.90 -13.14
C GLU A 48 12.53 2.91 -12.49
N PRO A 49 12.31 2.12 -11.40
CA PRO A 49 11.06 2.18 -10.65
C PRO A 49 11.06 3.41 -9.74
N LEU A 50 10.02 4.22 -9.86
CA LEU A 50 9.86 5.46 -9.09
C LEU A 50 8.97 5.29 -7.88
N GLY A 51 8.06 4.32 -7.92
CA GLY A 51 7.13 4.08 -6.84
C GLY A 51 6.27 2.87 -7.15
N PHE A 52 5.51 2.41 -6.15
CA PHE A 52 4.60 1.28 -6.33
C PHE A 52 3.43 1.33 -5.35
N ALA A 53 2.37 0.64 -5.72
CA ALA A 53 1.24 0.32 -4.86
C ALA A 53 1.06 -1.19 -4.90
N GLY A 54 1.26 -1.84 -3.75
CA GLY A 54 1.02 -3.27 -3.60
C GLY A 54 -0.34 -3.52 -2.99
N PHE A 55 -1.07 -4.51 -3.47
CA PHE A 55 -2.44 -4.75 -3.02
C PHE A 55 -2.76 -6.24 -2.97
N SER A 56 -3.76 -6.56 -2.15
CA SER A 56 -4.37 -7.89 -2.11
C SER A 56 -5.87 -7.77 -2.28
N GLU A 57 -6.48 -8.75 -2.96
CA GLU A 57 -7.94 -8.82 -3.10
C GLU A 57 -8.53 -9.54 -1.89
N SER A 58 -9.66 -9.02 -1.41
CA SER A 58 -10.42 -9.60 -0.32
C SER A 58 -11.89 -9.61 -0.65
N VAL A 59 -12.67 -10.35 0.14
CA VAL A 59 -14.13 -10.35 0.05
C VAL A 59 -14.69 -10.10 1.44
N ALA A 60 -15.76 -9.35 1.51
CA ALA A 60 -16.45 -9.10 2.78
C ALA A 60 -17.91 -8.78 2.54
N LEU A 61 -18.75 -9.19 3.47
CA LEU A 61 -20.19 -8.91 3.37
C LEU A 61 -20.47 -7.42 3.51
N TYR A 62 -19.73 -6.73 4.41
CA TYR A 62 -19.92 -5.28 4.56
C TYR A 62 -19.54 -4.50 3.29
N ALA A 63 -18.63 -5.04 2.49
CA ALA A 63 -18.22 -4.42 1.23
C ALA A 63 -19.07 -4.86 0.04
N GLU A 64 -20.02 -5.76 0.27
CA GLU A 64 -20.93 -6.29 -0.74
C GLU A 64 -20.20 -6.98 -1.90
N GLY A 65 -19.06 -7.58 -1.64
CA GLY A 65 -18.33 -8.34 -2.64
C GLY A 65 -16.81 -8.23 -2.49
N ALA A 66 -16.14 -8.32 -3.62
CA ALA A 66 -14.69 -8.24 -3.68
C ALA A 66 -14.22 -6.79 -3.65
N PHE A 67 -13.12 -6.57 -2.96
CA PHE A 67 -12.44 -5.27 -2.89
C PHE A 67 -10.95 -5.51 -2.77
N ALA A 68 -10.15 -4.45 -2.90
CA ALA A 68 -8.71 -4.59 -2.68
C ALA A 68 -8.24 -3.69 -1.54
N THR A 69 -7.23 -4.18 -0.83
CA THR A 69 -6.53 -3.42 0.20
C THR A 69 -5.14 -3.09 -0.33
N ILE A 70 -4.82 -1.80 -0.35
CA ILE A 70 -3.47 -1.34 -0.67
C ILE A 70 -2.64 -1.57 0.58
N GLN A 71 -1.74 -2.54 0.51
CA GLN A 71 -0.90 -2.95 1.65
C GLN A 71 0.37 -2.12 1.74
N GLU A 72 0.94 -1.75 0.58
CA GLU A 72 2.14 -0.93 0.49
C GLU A 72 1.91 0.17 -0.54
N PHE A 73 2.39 1.37 -0.22
CA PHE A 73 2.34 2.51 -1.11
C PHE A 73 3.59 3.36 -0.89
N TYR A 74 4.40 3.48 -1.91
CA TYR A 74 5.70 4.14 -1.80
C TYR A 74 6.05 4.90 -3.07
N VAL A 75 6.58 6.10 -2.90
CA VAL A 75 7.20 6.88 -3.98
C VAL A 75 8.61 7.22 -3.55
N HIS A 76 9.58 6.98 -4.42
CA HIS A 76 10.97 7.30 -4.15
C HIS A 76 11.10 8.77 -3.70
N PRO A 77 11.85 9.06 -2.62
CA PRO A 77 11.91 10.42 -2.05
C PRO A 77 12.23 11.53 -3.06
N ASP A 78 13.13 11.25 -4.00
CA ASP A 78 13.54 12.24 -5.01
C ASP A 78 12.42 12.57 -6.02
N TRP A 79 11.38 11.75 -6.05
CA TRP A 79 10.26 11.89 -6.99
C TRP A 79 8.95 12.25 -6.33
N ARG A 80 8.97 12.55 -5.04
CA ARG A 80 7.76 12.96 -4.30
C ARG A 80 7.30 14.35 -4.73
N SER A 81 6.01 14.63 -4.56
CA SER A 81 5.36 15.89 -4.94
C SER A 81 5.45 16.21 -6.44
N ARG A 82 5.58 15.16 -7.27
CA ARG A 82 5.62 15.28 -8.73
C ARG A 82 4.48 14.54 -9.42
N GLY A 83 3.43 14.19 -8.68
CA GLY A 83 2.25 13.54 -9.24
C GLY A 83 2.34 12.02 -9.40
N ILE A 84 3.44 11.39 -8.98
CA ILE A 84 3.60 9.93 -9.08
C ILE A 84 2.56 9.21 -8.22
N GLY A 85 2.37 9.66 -6.98
CA GLY A 85 1.39 9.07 -6.07
C GLY A 85 -0.03 9.18 -6.62
N ALA A 86 -0.41 10.34 -7.14
CA ALA A 86 -1.72 10.54 -7.75
C ALA A 86 -1.92 9.63 -8.96
N ALA A 87 -0.88 9.43 -9.78
CA ALA A 87 -0.93 8.53 -10.93
C ALA A 87 -1.11 7.07 -10.50
N LEU A 88 -0.45 6.65 -9.42
CA LEU A 88 -0.63 5.30 -8.87
C LEU A 88 -2.05 5.09 -8.36
N ILE A 89 -2.61 6.05 -7.65
CA ILE A 89 -4.00 5.97 -7.18
C ILE A 89 -4.97 5.94 -8.37
N ALA A 90 -4.75 6.76 -9.39
CA ALA A 90 -5.58 6.75 -10.59
C ALA A 90 -5.55 5.38 -11.28
N ALA A 91 -4.38 4.76 -11.37
CA ALA A 91 -4.24 3.41 -11.93
C ALA A 91 -4.96 2.37 -11.08
N ALA A 92 -4.87 2.48 -9.75
CA ALA A 92 -5.56 1.58 -8.82
C ALA A 92 -7.08 1.69 -8.96
N THR A 93 -7.62 2.90 -9.08
CA THR A 93 -9.07 3.09 -9.25
C THR A 93 -9.55 2.56 -10.59
N ARG A 94 -8.76 2.71 -11.66
CA ARG A 94 -9.10 2.09 -12.96
C ARG A 94 -9.13 0.57 -12.85
N LEU A 95 -8.14 -0.01 -12.19
CA LEU A 95 -8.09 -1.45 -11.98
C LEU A 95 -9.28 -1.95 -11.17
N ALA A 96 -9.68 -1.20 -10.15
CA ALA A 96 -10.86 -1.51 -9.35
C ALA A 96 -12.13 -1.56 -10.23
N GLN A 97 -12.29 -0.60 -11.12
CA GLN A 97 -13.41 -0.57 -12.04
C GLN A 97 -13.38 -1.75 -13.00
N GLU A 98 -12.23 -2.06 -13.56
CA GLU A 98 -12.06 -3.18 -14.49
C GLU A 98 -12.36 -4.53 -13.84
N ARG A 99 -11.97 -4.72 -12.58
CA ARG A 99 -12.16 -5.97 -11.85
C ARG A 99 -13.47 -6.04 -11.08
N GLY A 100 -14.27 -4.98 -11.10
CA GLY A 100 -15.54 -4.93 -10.39
C GLY A 100 -15.39 -4.90 -8.87
N TRP A 101 -14.31 -4.37 -8.36
CA TRP A 101 -14.14 -4.18 -6.93
C TRP A 101 -15.08 -3.10 -6.42
N THR A 102 -15.69 -3.33 -5.28
CA THR A 102 -16.67 -2.41 -4.72
C THR A 102 -16.01 -1.22 -4.00
N ARG A 103 -14.74 -1.39 -3.58
CA ARG A 103 -13.98 -0.32 -2.93
C ARG A 103 -12.49 -0.64 -2.90
N LEU A 104 -11.71 0.37 -2.60
CA LEU A 104 -10.30 0.23 -2.22
C LEU A 104 -10.17 0.65 -0.75
N GLU A 105 -9.41 -0.11 0.01
CA GLU A 105 -9.09 0.20 1.40
C GLU A 105 -7.60 0.34 1.59
N LEU A 106 -7.20 1.09 2.59
CA LEU A 106 -5.82 1.19 3.04
C LEU A 106 -5.79 1.65 4.49
N CYS A 107 -4.65 1.44 5.14
CA CYS A 107 -4.39 1.97 6.47
C CYS A 107 -3.23 2.97 6.37
N THR A 108 -3.36 4.10 7.06
CA THR A 108 -2.27 5.06 7.19
C THR A 108 -1.53 4.81 8.49
N PRO A 109 -0.21 5.13 8.55
CA PRO A 109 0.50 5.13 9.81
C PRO A 109 -0.07 6.13 10.81
N PRO A 110 0.27 6.01 12.11
CA PRO A 110 -0.30 6.87 13.14
C PRO A 110 -0.04 8.37 12.94
N LEU A 111 -1.00 9.18 13.39
CA LEU A 111 -0.87 10.64 13.47
C LEU A 111 -0.15 11.03 14.76
N PRO A 112 0.53 12.19 14.82
CA PRO A 112 0.60 13.23 13.76
C PRO A 112 1.72 13.04 12.74
N GLN A 113 2.59 12.04 12.89
CA GLN A 113 3.79 11.87 12.07
C GLN A 113 3.48 11.69 10.58
N PHE A 114 2.30 11.18 10.26
CA PHE A 114 1.89 10.86 8.89
C PHE A 114 0.68 11.66 8.41
N GLN A 115 0.51 12.88 8.94
CA GLN A 115 -0.60 13.75 8.54
C GLN A 115 -0.60 14.05 7.03
N ARG A 116 0.58 14.22 6.43
CA ARG A 116 0.68 14.48 4.99
C ARG A 116 0.13 13.32 4.15
N SER A 117 0.36 12.08 4.60
CA SER A 117 -0.18 10.89 3.93
C SER A 117 -1.71 10.89 4.00
N LEU A 118 -2.26 11.15 5.17
CA LEU A 118 -3.71 11.24 5.34
C LEU A 118 -4.32 12.32 4.43
N ASP A 119 -3.70 13.50 4.40
CA ASP A 119 -4.15 14.61 3.56
C ASP A 119 -4.08 14.26 2.08
N PHE A 120 -3.02 13.56 1.66
CA PHE A 120 -2.87 13.08 0.30
C PHE A 120 -4.02 12.14 -0.08
N TYR A 121 -4.28 11.12 0.74
CA TYR A 121 -5.35 10.17 0.43
C TYR A 121 -6.73 10.83 0.42
N ALA A 122 -6.96 11.80 1.32
CA ALA A 122 -8.21 12.55 1.34
C ALA A 122 -8.41 13.32 0.03
N ARG A 123 -7.36 13.96 -0.49
CA ARG A 123 -7.42 14.66 -1.78
C ARG A 123 -7.72 13.70 -2.94
N GLU A 124 -7.26 12.47 -2.84
CA GLU A 124 -7.49 11.45 -3.87
C GLU A 124 -8.84 10.71 -3.71
N GLY A 125 -9.67 11.15 -2.79
CA GLY A 125 -11.03 10.63 -2.65
C GLY A 125 -11.22 9.58 -1.58
N PHE A 126 -10.21 9.28 -0.78
CA PHE A 126 -10.34 8.37 0.34
C PHE A 126 -10.91 9.08 1.56
N GLU A 127 -11.70 8.37 2.36
CA GLU A 127 -12.24 8.90 3.61
C GLU A 127 -11.91 7.95 4.75
N VAL A 128 -11.77 8.50 5.95
CA VAL A 128 -11.56 7.70 7.17
C VAL A 128 -12.85 7.00 7.51
N THR A 129 -12.79 5.66 7.64
CA THR A 129 -14.00 4.88 7.93
C THR A 129 -14.08 4.45 9.39
N GLY A 130 -12.99 4.27 10.07
CA GLY A 130 -13.00 3.86 11.46
C GLY A 130 -12.43 2.47 11.67
N GLY A 131 -12.61 1.97 12.90
CA GLY A 131 -12.02 0.70 13.29
C GLY A 131 -10.59 0.86 13.75
N ARG A 132 -10.09 -0.15 14.43
CA ARG A 132 -8.70 -0.23 14.88
C ARG A 132 -8.11 -1.54 14.42
N LYS A 133 -6.93 -1.47 13.84
CA LYS A 133 -6.22 -2.66 13.42
C LYS A 133 -5.66 -3.39 14.65
N MET A 134 -5.98 -4.68 14.73
CA MET A 134 -5.46 -5.56 15.77
C MET A 134 -4.77 -6.74 15.13
N LYS A 135 -3.78 -7.30 15.79
CA LYS A 135 -3.10 -8.49 15.32
C LYS A 135 -2.96 -9.53 16.41
N TRP A 136 -2.98 -10.77 16.00
CA TRP A 136 -2.56 -11.91 16.82
C TRP A 136 -1.47 -12.65 16.05
N VAL A 137 -0.43 -13.06 16.76
CA VAL A 137 0.70 -13.78 16.16
C VAL A 137 0.79 -15.14 16.85
N PRO A 138 0.93 -16.25 16.09
CA PRO A 138 1.09 -17.57 16.67
C PRO A 138 2.27 -17.63 17.63
N GLY A 139 2.10 -18.31 18.77
CA GLY A 139 3.14 -18.41 19.79
C GLY A 139 3.26 -17.20 20.72
N SER A 140 2.33 -16.28 20.64
CA SER A 140 2.29 -15.10 21.52
C SER A 140 1.47 -15.37 22.76
#